data_db5cdbaf10ebf7a19d3d80d1492a5e8b
#
_entry.id   db5cdbaf10ebf7a19d3d80d1492a5e8b
#
_cell.length_a   1.000
_cell.length_b   1.000
_cell.length_c   1.000
_cell.angle_alpha   90.00
_cell.angle_beta   90.00
_cell.angle_gamma   90.00
#
_symmetry.space_group_name_H-M   'P 1'
#
loop_
_entity.id
_entity.type
_entity.pdbx_description
1 polymer ?
#
loop_
_entity_poly.entity_id
_entity_poly.type
_entity_poly.pdbx_seq_one_letter_code
_entity_poly.pdbx_strand_id
1 'polypeptide(L)'
;MDLEYVLSQEKIDHLHTLINSAQRIAVVCHARPDGDATGSMTALIQILRSQGHEVFGIAPTPVPPPLQWVKGYNLVHTYSSSSQSINTLLTSVQLFIHVDHNSLSRVDPQLEAVLRTCDAPRIMIDHHILPSSEDFTLSFSRPESSSTCELLYEIICRAWGNEAITPDIANCLYMGILTDTGSFAHACGHKRTFEVAGTLVELGANVHTIRDHVLGSYSQNRYRLYGDAMATKTEFFANGKAAIIVLSSEFLNSYNFTSGDTEGLVNEPLTVEGVAISASISERTDGLIRVSLRSRGNAEVNTIARNYFNGGGHPQASGGTLNMSLRKAALFVRLVIARAIETGECFCTHHDC
;
A
#
# COMPACT_ATOMS: atom_id res chain seq x y z
N MET A 1 -14.43 -10.39 7.56
CA MET A 1 -15.80 -10.35 6.95
C MET A 1 -15.89 -11.50 5.95
N ASP A 2 -16.99 -12.28 5.95
CA ASP A 2 -17.12 -13.43 5.05
C ASP A 2 -16.99 -12.99 3.58
N LEU A 3 -16.19 -13.71 2.79
CA LEU A 3 -15.95 -13.42 1.37
C LEU A 3 -17.26 -13.46 0.56
N GLU A 4 -18.16 -14.40 0.87
CA GLU A 4 -19.48 -14.51 0.23
C GLU A 4 -20.35 -13.28 0.47
N TYR A 5 -20.23 -12.61 1.62
CA TYR A 5 -20.92 -11.34 1.87
C TYR A 5 -20.30 -10.18 1.09
N VAL A 6 -18.96 -10.13 1.03
CA VAL A 6 -18.23 -9.07 0.28
C VAL A 6 -18.50 -9.18 -1.21
N LEU A 7 -18.62 -10.41 -1.74
CA LEU A 7 -18.85 -10.73 -3.16
C LEU A 7 -20.26 -11.23 -3.43
N SER A 8 -21.27 -10.72 -2.70
CA SER A 8 -22.66 -11.12 -2.93
C SER A 8 -23.07 -10.85 -4.39
N GLN A 9 -23.98 -11.68 -4.93
CA GLN A 9 -24.45 -11.52 -6.30
C GLN A 9 -25.02 -10.11 -6.54
N GLU A 10 -25.71 -9.54 -5.56
CA GLU A 10 -26.24 -8.17 -5.64
C GLU A 10 -25.13 -7.14 -5.87
N LYS A 11 -23.98 -7.26 -5.16
CA LYS A 11 -22.84 -6.35 -5.36
C LYS A 11 -22.17 -6.54 -6.71
N ILE A 12 -22.08 -7.77 -7.19
CA ILE A 12 -21.53 -8.06 -8.53
C ILE A 12 -22.45 -7.52 -9.62
N ASP A 13 -23.78 -7.69 -9.49
CA ASP A 13 -24.75 -7.13 -10.43
C ASP A 13 -24.71 -5.59 -10.43
N HIS A 14 -24.53 -4.97 -9.24
CA HIS A 14 -24.36 -3.52 -9.12
C HIS A 14 -23.04 -3.05 -9.75
N LEU A 15 -21.94 -3.80 -9.56
CA LEU A 15 -20.66 -3.54 -10.22
C LEU A 15 -20.82 -3.50 -11.75
N HIS A 16 -21.46 -4.54 -12.32
CA HIS A 16 -21.74 -4.59 -13.76
C HIS A 16 -22.61 -3.44 -14.23
N THR A 17 -23.63 -3.07 -13.45
CA THR A 17 -24.51 -1.94 -13.78
C THR A 17 -23.74 -0.63 -13.86
N LEU A 18 -22.87 -0.35 -12.89
CA LEU A 18 -22.06 0.87 -12.85
C LEU A 18 -21.04 0.89 -14.00
N ILE A 19 -20.34 -0.22 -14.25
CA ILE A 19 -19.35 -0.32 -15.33
C ILE A 19 -20.03 -0.15 -16.69
N ASN A 20 -21.11 -0.88 -16.95
CA ASN A 20 -21.82 -0.84 -18.26
C ASN A 20 -22.46 0.52 -18.54
N SER A 21 -22.75 1.33 -17.51
CA SER A 21 -23.29 2.69 -17.68
C SER A 21 -22.20 3.73 -18.02
N ALA A 22 -20.92 3.38 -17.94
CA ALA A 22 -19.80 4.30 -18.09
C ALA A 22 -18.94 3.95 -19.31
N GLN A 23 -18.73 4.88 -20.24
CA GLN A 23 -17.78 4.70 -21.33
C GLN A 23 -16.35 5.08 -20.89
N ARG A 24 -16.21 6.12 -20.06
CA ARG A 24 -14.92 6.63 -19.58
C ARG A 24 -14.77 6.41 -18.08
N ILE A 25 -13.76 5.62 -17.71
CA ILE A 25 -13.51 5.16 -16.32
C ILE A 25 -12.11 5.60 -15.88
N ALA A 26 -12.01 6.17 -14.68
CA ALA A 26 -10.73 6.44 -14.04
C ALA A 26 -10.50 5.48 -12.86
N VAL A 27 -9.33 4.84 -12.83
CA VAL A 27 -8.87 4.03 -11.70
C VAL A 27 -7.90 4.86 -10.87
N VAL A 28 -8.18 5.06 -9.59
CA VAL A 28 -7.43 5.95 -8.70
C VAL A 28 -6.84 5.15 -7.54
N CYS A 29 -5.55 5.32 -7.27
CA CYS A 29 -4.89 4.72 -6.10
C CYS A 29 -4.50 5.77 -5.05
N HIS A 30 -3.94 5.31 -3.92
CA HIS A 30 -3.46 6.21 -2.86
C HIS A 30 -2.17 6.97 -3.23
N ALA A 31 -1.86 8.03 -2.47
CA ALA A 31 -0.59 8.76 -2.59
C ALA A 31 0.60 7.86 -2.20
N ARG A 32 1.71 7.97 -2.95
CA ARG A 32 2.89 7.10 -2.84
C ARG A 32 2.53 5.63 -3.12
N PRO A 33 2.08 5.34 -4.35
CA PRO A 33 1.64 4.00 -4.72
C PRO A 33 2.76 2.98 -4.56
N ASP A 34 2.40 1.83 -4.02
CA ASP A 34 3.23 0.65 -3.91
C ASP A 34 2.87 -0.41 -4.97
N GLY A 35 3.29 -1.66 -4.76
CA GLY A 35 3.03 -2.72 -5.70
C GLY A 35 1.57 -3.17 -5.71
N ASP A 36 0.87 -3.09 -4.59
CA ASP A 36 -0.54 -3.46 -4.50
C ASP A 36 -1.44 -2.41 -5.18
N ALA A 37 -1.21 -1.13 -4.87
CA ALA A 37 -1.89 -0.02 -5.54
C ALA A 37 -1.63 -0.03 -7.06
N THR A 38 -0.38 -0.25 -7.49
CA THR A 38 -0.01 -0.28 -8.91
C THR A 38 -0.57 -1.51 -9.61
N GLY A 39 -0.46 -2.68 -8.99
CA GLY A 39 -0.93 -3.96 -9.52
C GLY A 39 -2.44 -3.98 -9.70
N SER A 40 -3.20 -3.61 -8.68
CA SER A 40 -4.66 -3.55 -8.73
C SER A 40 -5.16 -2.53 -9.77
N MET A 41 -4.56 -1.34 -9.83
CA MET A 41 -4.90 -0.32 -10.82
C MET A 41 -4.65 -0.81 -12.25
N THR A 42 -3.46 -1.36 -12.54
CA THR A 42 -3.10 -1.78 -13.90
C THR A 42 -3.83 -3.05 -14.35
N ALA A 43 -4.18 -3.95 -13.43
CA ALA A 43 -5.04 -5.10 -13.71
C ALA A 43 -6.45 -4.65 -14.15
N LEU A 44 -7.08 -3.73 -13.40
CA LEU A 44 -8.39 -3.18 -13.76
C LEU A 44 -8.38 -2.43 -15.09
N ILE A 45 -7.35 -1.63 -15.36
CA ILE A 45 -7.21 -0.95 -16.65
C ILE A 45 -7.26 -1.97 -17.80
N GLN A 46 -6.53 -3.08 -17.70
CA GLN A 46 -6.48 -4.09 -18.75
C GLN A 46 -7.83 -4.78 -18.94
N ILE A 47 -8.49 -5.20 -17.85
CA ILE A 47 -9.79 -5.88 -17.90
C ILE A 47 -10.85 -4.98 -18.54
N LEU A 48 -11.02 -3.77 -18.03
CA LEU A 48 -12.07 -2.88 -18.47
C LEU A 48 -11.85 -2.39 -19.92
N ARG A 49 -10.59 -2.20 -20.33
CA ARG A 49 -10.27 -1.90 -21.73
C ARG A 49 -10.58 -3.07 -22.66
N SER A 50 -10.39 -4.31 -22.22
CA SER A 50 -10.76 -5.48 -23.04
C SER A 50 -12.27 -5.58 -23.30
N GLN A 51 -13.08 -4.92 -22.47
CA GLN A 51 -14.54 -4.81 -22.58
C GLN A 51 -14.99 -3.58 -23.40
N GLY A 52 -14.05 -2.79 -23.91
CA GLY A 52 -14.34 -1.64 -24.79
C GLY A 52 -14.47 -0.30 -24.09
N HIS A 53 -14.19 -0.22 -22.78
CA HIS A 53 -14.19 1.06 -22.06
C HIS A 53 -12.92 1.87 -22.32
N GLU A 54 -13.04 3.20 -22.29
CA GLU A 54 -11.90 4.11 -22.23
C GLU A 54 -11.45 4.22 -20.78
N VAL A 55 -10.29 3.60 -20.44
CA VAL A 55 -9.82 3.50 -19.05
C VAL A 55 -8.41 4.03 -18.92
N PHE A 56 -8.16 4.79 -17.87
CA PHE A 56 -6.85 5.27 -17.47
C PHE A 56 -6.70 5.26 -15.95
N GLY A 57 -5.44 5.24 -15.50
CA GLY A 57 -5.08 5.29 -14.08
C GLY A 57 -4.69 6.70 -13.63
N ILE A 58 -4.94 7.02 -12.38
CA ILE A 58 -4.44 8.23 -11.71
C ILE A 58 -3.68 7.84 -10.47
N ALA A 59 -2.38 8.08 -10.49
CA ALA A 59 -1.52 7.99 -9.32
C ALA A 59 -1.29 9.42 -8.78
N PRO A 60 -1.63 9.72 -7.52
CA PRO A 60 -1.44 11.06 -6.95
C PRO A 60 0.02 11.53 -7.00
N THR A 61 0.95 10.62 -6.75
CA THR A 61 2.40 10.83 -6.82
C THR A 61 3.04 9.81 -7.76
N PRO A 62 4.31 10.02 -8.21
CA PRO A 62 4.97 9.07 -9.11
C PRO A 62 5.00 7.64 -8.59
N VAL A 63 4.68 6.69 -9.45
CA VAL A 63 4.86 5.26 -9.20
C VAL A 63 6.37 4.96 -9.17
N PRO A 64 6.87 4.19 -8.20
CA PRO A 64 8.28 3.79 -8.15
C PRO A 64 8.74 3.08 -9.43
N PRO A 65 9.94 3.37 -9.96
CA PRO A 65 10.45 2.77 -11.20
C PRO A 65 10.38 1.22 -11.25
N PRO A 66 10.67 0.49 -10.15
CA PRO A 66 10.55 -0.97 -10.11
C PRO A 66 9.16 -1.53 -10.41
N LEU A 67 8.12 -0.71 -10.34
CA LEU A 67 6.73 -1.10 -10.54
C LEU A 67 6.17 -0.69 -11.92
N GLN A 68 6.93 0.10 -12.71
CA GLN A 68 6.46 0.69 -13.96
C GLN A 68 6.48 -0.28 -15.16
N TRP A 69 7.05 -1.47 -15.01
CA TRP A 69 7.22 -2.44 -16.08
C TRP A 69 5.93 -3.19 -16.45
N VAL A 70 4.94 -3.19 -15.57
CA VAL A 70 3.68 -3.92 -15.79
C VAL A 70 2.88 -3.31 -16.94
N LYS A 71 2.22 -4.18 -17.71
CA LYS A 71 1.35 -3.75 -18.79
C LYS A 71 0.18 -2.92 -18.27
N GLY A 72 -0.15 -1.85 -19.00
CA GLY A 72 -1.17 -0.87 -18.58
C GLY A 72 -0.58 0.34 -17.85
N TYR A 73 0.69 0.29 -17.38
CA TYR A 73 1.32 1.44 -16.73
C TYR A 73 1.41 2.67 -17.64
N ASN A 74 1.59 2.49 -18.95
CA ASN A 74 1.60 3.58 -19.93
C ASN A 74 0.29 4.39 -20.01
N LEU A 75 -0.76 3.92 -19.35
CA LEU A 75 -2.06 4.59 -19.22
C LEU A 75 -2.25 5.24 -17.83
N VAL A 76 -1.22 5.23 -17.00
CA VAL A 76 -1.25 5.83 -15.67
C VAL A 76 -0.70 7.25 -15.74
N HIS A 77 -1.50 8.21 -15.28
CA HIS A 77 -1.14 9.62 -15.18
C HIS A 77 -0.73 9.96 -13.76
N THR A 78 0.38 10.68 -13.60
CA THR A 78 0.82 11.19 -12.29
C THR A 78 0.24 12.57 -12.04
N TYR A 79 -0.64 12.71 -11.05
CA TYR A 79 -1.34 13.95 -10.74
C TYR A 79 -0.39 15.09 -10.38
N SER A 80 0.57 14.87 -9.50
CA SER A 80 1.53 15.90 -9.08
C SER A 80 2.37 16.49 -10.22
N SER A 81 2.50 15.78 -11.34
CA SER A 81 3.26 16.25 -12.52
C SER A 81 2.41 16.95 -13.56
N SER A 82 1.09 16.80 -13.55
CA SER A 82 0.19 17.23 -14.64
C SER A 82 -1.22 17.57 -14.14
N SER A 83 -1.35 18.17 -12.96
CA SER A 83 -2.64 18.40 -12.28
C SER A 83 -3.67 19.12 -13.15
N GLN A 84 -3.29 20.17 -13.87
CA GLN A 84 -4.24 20.94 -14.69
C GLN A 84 -4.84 20.12 -15.84
N SER A 85 -4.04 19.34 -16.56
CA SER A 85 -4.53 18.48 -17.63
C SER A 85 -5.37 17.33 -17.11
N ILE A 86 -4.99 16.76 -15.96
CA ILE A 86 -5.75 15.71 -15.30
C ILE A 86 -7.08 16.25 -14.79
N ASN A 87 -7.13 17.46 -14.19
CA ASN A 87 -8.39 18.05 -13.74
C ASN A 87 -9.37 18.21 -14.92
N THR A 88 -8.90 18.62 -16.09
CA THR A 88 -9.72 18.67 -17.29
C THR A 88 -10.21 17.27 -17.72
N LEU A 89 -9.34 16.26 -17.65
CA LEU A 89 -9.69 14.88 -17.97
C LEU A 89 -10.76 14.33 -17.03
N LEU A 90 -10.66 14.63 -15.72
CA LEU A 90 -11.59 14.17 -14.68
C LEU A 90 -13.03 14.67 -14.89
N THR A 91 -13.24 15.84 -15.52
CA THR A 91 -14.60 16.36 -15.79
C THR A 91 -15.41 15.49 -16.73
N SER A 92 -14.77 14.61 -17.50
CA SER A 92 -15.41 13.71 -18.45
C SER A 92 -15.53 12.26 -17.95
N VAL A 93 -15.04 11.97 -16.75
CA VAL A 93 -15.13 10.65 -16.13
C VAL A 93 -16.57 10.36 -15.71
N GLN A 94 -17.04 9.17 -16.03
CA GLN A 94 -18.40 8.71 -15.73
C GLN A 94 -18.41 7.69 -14.58
N LEU A 95 -17.25 7.11 -14.24
CA LEU A 95 -17.11 6.20 -13.12
C LEU A 95 -15.67 6.28 -12.57
N PHE A 96 -15.55 6.42 -11.27
CA PHE A 96 -14.26 6.26 -10.56
C PHE A 96 -14.20 4.89 -9.88
N ILE A 97 -13.08 4.21 -10.02
CA ILE A 97 -12.77 3.00 -9.25
C ILE A 97 -11.53 3.29 -8.39
N HIS A 98 -11.72 3.29 -7.10
CA HIS A 98 -10.69 3.54 -6.09
C HIS A 98 -10.12 2.20 -5.64
N VAL A 99 -8.80 2.05 -5.74
CA VAL A 99 -8.09 0.82 -5.36
C VAL A 99 -7.07 1.10 -4.27
N ASP A 100 -7.00 0.18 -3.32
CA ASP A 100 -6.01 0.18 -2.25
C ASP A 100 -6.04 1.41 -1.34
N HIS A 101 -7.22 1.95 -1.15
CA HIS A 101 -7.48 2.98 -0.13
C HIS A 101 -8.96 3.05 0.27
N ASN A 102 -9.16 3.26 1.55
CA ASN A 102 -10.44 3.23 2.23
C ASN A 102 -11.13 4.59 2.39
N SER A 103 -10.51 5.68 1.91
CA SER A 103 -11.02 7.04 2.02
C SER A 103 -10.38 7.94 0.96
N LEU A 104 -11.10 8.94 0.48
CA LEU A 104 -10.57 9.96 -0.43
C LEU A 104 -9.41 10.77 0.18
N SER A 105 -9.31 10.85 1.49
CA SER A 105 -8.19 11.53 2.17
C SER A 105 -6.82 10.84 2.00
N ARG A 106 -6.80 9.62 1.45
CA ARG A 106 -5.55 8.87 1.17
C ARG A 106 -4.88 9.29 -0.14
N VAL A 107 -5.55 10.04 -0.99
CA VAL A 107 -4.95 10.67 -2.16
C VAL A 107 -4.26 11.99 -1.81
N ASP A 108 -3.72 12.70 -2.79
CA ASP A 108 -3.20 14.06 -2.59
C ASP A 108 -4.36 15.04 -2.25
N PRO A 109 -4.17 16.02 -1.32
CA PRO A 109 -5.24 16.93 -0.92
C PRO A 109 -5.83 17.76 -2.07
N GLN A 110 -5.03 18.12 -3.09
CA GLN A 110 -5.54 18.85 -4.25
C GLN A 110 -6.39 17.95 -5.14
N LEU A 111 -5.96 16.69 -5.33
CA LEU A 111 -6.74 15.69 -6.06
C LEU A 111 -8.03 15.35 -5.31
N GLU A 112 -7.98 15.20 -3.99
CA GLU A 112 -9.16 14.97 -3.16
C GLU A 112 -10.21 16.08 -3.37
N ALA A 113 -9.78 17.35 -3.31
CA ALA A 113 -10.68 18.47 -3.51
C ALA A 113 -11.37 18.41 -4.89
N VAL A 114 -10.66 18.03 -5.94
CA VAL A 114 -11.23 17.86 -7.29
C VAL A 114 -12.18 16.67 -7.34
N LEU A 115 -11.78 15.50 -6.80
CA LEU A 115 -12.64 14.32 -6.78
C LEU A 115 -13.96 14.55 -6.05
N ARG A 116 -13.94 15.34 -4.97
CA ARG A 116 -15.17 15.69 -4.23
C ARG A 116 -16.13 16.58 -5.02
N THR A 117 -15.68 17.27 -6.06
CA THR A 117 -16.54 18.06 -6.96
C THR A 117 -17.11 17.26 -8.12
N CYS A 118 -16.66 16.01 -8.32
CA CYS A 118 -17.15 15.16 -9.39
C CYS A 118 -18.41 14.40 -8.94
N ASP A 119 -19.49 14.47 -9.72
CA ASP A 119 -20.75 13.78 -9.42
C ASP A 119 -20.77 12.30 -9.86
N ALA A 120 -19.76 11.84 -10.59
CA ALA A 120 -19.69 10.46 -11.07
C ALA A 120 -19.63 9.47 -9.88
N PRO A 121 -20.32 8.31 -9.98
CA PRO A 121 -20.29 7.28 -8.95
C PRO A 121 -18.86 6.78 -8.68
N ARG A 122 -18.65 6.27 -7.47
CA ARG A 122 -17.36 5.78 -7.01
C ARG A 122 -17.49 4.36 -6.48
N ILE A 123 -16.62 3.49 -6.96
CA ILE A 123 -16.45 2.13 -6.43
C ILE A 123 -15.16 2.09 -5.63
N MET A 124 -15.15 1.44 -4.46
CA MET A 124 -13.97 1.17 -3.67
C MET A 124 -13.66 -0.34 -3.68
N ILE A 125 -12.40 -0.69 -3.91
CA ILE A 125 -11.85 -2.04 -3.74
C ILE A 125 -10.61 -1.91 -2.85
N ASP A 126 -10.69 -2.40 -1.61
CA ASP A 126 -9.69 -2.12 -0.60
C ASP A 126 -9.65 -3.17 0.51
N HIS A 127 -8.46 -3.40 1.07
CA HIS A 127 -8.27 -4.31 2.19
C HIS A 127 -7.90 -3.61 3.52
N HIS A 128 -7.87 -2.28 3.54
CA HIS A 128 -7.59 -1.55 4.78
C HIS A 128 -8.78 -1.55 5.74
N ILE A 129 -8.49 -1.44 7.03
CA ILE A 129 -9.51 -1.33 8.09
C ILE A 129 -10.19 0.05 8.07
N LEU A 130 -11.43 0.13 8.58
CA LEU A 130 -12.21 1.36 8.77
C LEU A 130 -12.48 2.12 7.44
N PRO A 131 -13.21 1.52 6.49
CA PRO A 131 -13.58 2.20 5.26
C PRO A 131 -14.55 3.37 5.51
N SER A 132 -14.37 4.47 4.76
CA SER A 132 -15.30 5.60 4.72
C SER A 132 -16.48 5.25 3.81
N SER A 133 -17.60 4.81 4.38
CA SER A 133 -18.78 4.39 3.61
C SER A 133 -19.46 5.54 2.87
N GLU A 134 -19.25 6.79 3.30
CA GLU A 134 -19.91 7.97 2.73
C GLU A 134 -19.29 8.42 1.38
N ASP A 135 -18.06 8.04 1.12
CA ASP A 135 -17.32 8.48 -0.08
C ASP A 135 -17.66 7.62 -1.32
N PHE A 136 -18.28 6.42 -1.16
CA PHE A 136 -18.37 5.42 -2.20
C PHE A 136 -19.81 4.91 -2.43
N THR A 137 -20.19 4.79 -3.71
CA THR A 137 -21.47 4.23 -4.15
C THR A 137 -21.54 2.72 -3.95
N LEU A 138 -20.41 2.03 -4.19
CA LEU A 138 -20.26 0.59 -4.02
C LEU A 138 -18.89 0.31 -3.39
N SER A 139 -18.85 -0.57 -2.39
CA SER A 139 -17.62 -0.90 -1.67
C SER A 139 -17.40 -2.40 -1.57
N PHE A 140 -16.22 -2.82 -2.01
CA PHE A 140 -15.63 -4.12 -1.73
C PHE A 140 -14.49 -3.93 -0.73
N SER A 141 -14.75 -4.20 0.54
CA SER A 141 -13.77 -4.05 1.61
C SER A 141 -13.60 -5.37 2.36
N ARG A 142 -12.35 -5.84 2.43
CA ARG A 142 -12.02 -7.09 3.13
C ARG A 142 -10.65 -7.03 3.78
N PRO A 143 -10.54 -6.57 5.03
CA PRO A 143 -9.28 -6.46 5.77
C PRO A 143 -8.54 -7.79 5.99
N GLU A 144 -9.22 -8.92 5.84
CA GLU A 144 -8.64 -10.26 5.95
C GLU A 144 -7.92 -10.70 4.66
N SER A 145 -8.11 -10.01 3.54
CA SER A 145 -7.29 -10.23 2.33
C SER A 145 -5.87 -9.74 2.56
N SER A 146 -4.89 -10.47 2.07
CA SER A 146 -3.47 -10.11 2.20
C SER A 146 -3.11 -8.83 1.44
N SER A 147 -3.93 -8.47 0.46
CA SER A 147 -3.76 -7.30 -0.41
C SER A 147 -5.05 -6.97 -1.15
N THR A 148 -5.15 -5.78 -1.68
CA THR A 148 -6.21 -5.39 -2.63
C THR A 148 -6.15 -6.23 -3.91
N CYS A 149 -4.97 -6.64 -4.36
CA CYS A 149 -4.81 -7.53 -5.51
C CYS A 149 -5.39 -8.93 -5.26
N GLU A 150 -5.27 -9.49 -4.03
CA GLU A 150 -5.97 -10.73 -3.68
C GLU A 150 -7.48 -10.56 -3.75
N LEU A 151 -8.02 -9.51 -3.16
CA LEU A 151 -9.47 -9.23 -3.22
C LEU A 151 -9.93 -8.99 -4.65
N LEU A 152 -9.15 -8.26 -5.45
CA LEU A 152 -9.46 -7.99 -6.85
C LEU A 152 -9.47 -9.27 -7.70
N TYR A 153 -8.55 -10.22 -7.44
CA TYR A 153 -8.59 -11.54 -8.06
C TYR A 153 -9.96 -12.21 -7.84
N GLU A 154 -10.45 -12.20 -6.60
CA GLU A 154 -11.76 -12.79 -6.27
C GLU A 154 -12.93 -12.09 -6.99
N ILE A 155 -12.88 -10.75 -7.05
CA ILE A 155 -13.88 -9.97 -7.78
C ILE A 155 -13.86 -10.32 -9.27
N ILE A 156 -12.67 -10.40 -9.88
CA ILE A 156 -12.51 -10.74 -11.29
C ILE A 156 -13.11 -12.12 -11.59
N CYS A 157 -12.75 -13.12 -10.79
CA CYS A 157 -13.27 -14.48 -10.95
C CYS A 157 -14.80 -14.54 -10.86
N ARG A 158 -15.38 -13.79 -9.93
CA ARG A 158 -16.83 -13.76 -9.72
C ARG A 158 -17.57 -12.98 -10.81
N ALA A 159 -17.00 -11.86 -11.26
CA ALA A 159 -17.66 -10.97 -12.22
C ALA A 159 -17.44 -11.40 -13.68
N TRP A 160 -16.25 -11.92 -14.03
CA TRP A 160 -15.87 -12.16 -15.42
C TRP A 160 -15.30 -13.56 -15.69
N GLY A 161 -15.09 -14.38 -14.64
CA GLY A 161 -14.47 -15.70 -14.77
C GLY A 161 -12.93 -15.65 -14.78
N ASN A 162 -12.32 -16.79 -14.52
CA ASN A 162 -10.84 -16.93 -14.52
C ASN A 162 -10.22 -16.65 -15.90
N GLU A 163 -10.96 -16.89 -16.97
CA GLU A 163 -10.55 -16.67 -18.36
C GLU A 163 -10.29 -15.17 -18.68
N ALA A 164 -10.81 -14.26 -17.86
CA ALA A 164 -10.53 -12.84 -17.99
C ALA A 164 -9.11 -12.48 -17.53
N ILE A 165 -8.43 -13.37 -16.78
CA ILE A 165 -7.09 -13.13 -16.24
C ILE A 165 -6.05 -13.59 -17.25
N THR A 166 -5.55 -12.66 -18.05
CA THR A 166 -4.41 -12.91 -18.96
C THR A 166 -3.10 -12.99 -18.16
N PRO A 167 -2.00 -13.55 -18.74
CA PRO A 167 -0.70 -13.54 -18.07
C PRO A 167 -0.21 -12.16 -17.62
N ASP A 168 -0.54 -11.09 -18.37
CA ASP A 168 -0.20 -9.72 -18.00
C ASP A 168 -0.97 -9.25 -16.77
N ILE A 169 -2.27 -9.59 -16.67
CA ILE A 169 -3.10 -9.30 -15.50
C ILE A 169 -2.64 -10.14 -14.31
N ALA A 170 -2.30 -11.41 -14.53
CA ALA A 170 -1.74 -12.28 -13.49
C ALA A 170 -0.44 -11.73 -12.91
N ASN A 171 0.45 -11.16 -13.75
CA ASN A 171 1.65 -10.46 -13.29
C ASN A 171 1.33 -9.27 -12.38
N CYS A 172 0.34 -8.45 -12.75
CA CYS A 172 -0.07 -7.30 -11.96
C CYS A 172 -0.59 -7.73 -10.57
N LEU A 173 -1.50 -8.69 -10.54
CA LEU A 173 -2.11 -9.19 -9.29
C LEU A 173 -1.08 -9.88 -8.40
N TYR A 174 -0.23 -10.74 -8.98
CA TYR A 174 0.84 -11.41 -8.22
C TYR A 174 1.83 -10.41 -7.64
N MET A 175 2.21 -9.37 -8.39
CA MET A 175 3.09 -8.31 -7.92
C MET A 175 2.52 -7.62 -6.67
N GLY A 176 1.22 -7.29 -6.67
CA GLY A 176 0.58 -6.69 -5.50
C GLY A 176 0.62 -7.61 -4.28
N ILE A 177 0.23 -8.87 -4.43
CA ILE A 177 0.30 -9.86 -3.34
C ILE A 177 1.73 -10.00 -2.82
N LEU A 178 2.73 -10.11 -3.71
CA LEU A 178 4.14 -10.27 -3.34
C LEU A 178 4.65 -9.10 -2.52
N THR A 179 4.32 -7.87 -2.94
CA THR A 179 4.83 -6.66 -2.27
C THR A 179 4.16 -6.43 -0.92
N ASP A 180 2.85 -6.58 -0.85
CA ASP A 180 2.09 -6.29 0.36
C ASP A 180 2.28 -7.34 1.45
N THR A 181 2.55 -8.59 1.07
CA THR A 181 2.95 -9.65 1.99
C THR A 181 4.43 -9.66 2.35
N GLY A 182 5.23 -8.73 1.81
CA GLY A 182 6.68 -8.73 1.99
C GLY A 182 7.31 -10.05 1.54
N SER A 183 6.97 -10.53 0.35
CA SER A 183 7.38 -11.83 -0.18
C SER A 183 6.88 -13.01 0.65
N PHE A 184 5.62 -12.97 1.09
CA PHE A 184 4.95 -13.98 1.94
C PHE A 184 5.57 -14.10 3.33
N ALA A 185 6.18 -13.04 3.86
CA ALA A 185 6.74 -13.01 5.19
C ALA A 185 5.71 -12.57 6.27
N HIS A 186 4.70 -11.80 5.88
CA HIS A 186 3.64 -11.29 6.78
C HIS A 186 2.33 -11.10 6.02
N ALA A 187 1.24 -10.83 6.75
CA ALA A 187 -0.13 -10.69 6.21
C ALA A 187 -0.61 -11.87 5.34
N CYS A 188 0.01 -13.05 5.46
CA CYS A 188 -0.27 -14.23 4.64
C CYS A 188 -0.64 -15.47 5.48
N GLY A 189 -1.23 -15.26 6.68
CA GLY A 189 -1.64 -16.34 7.58
C GLY A 189 -2.80 -17.20 7.06
N HIS A 190 -3.41 -16.82 5.95
CA HIS A 190 -4.55 -17.51 5.37
C HIS A 190 -4.15 -18.37 4.17
N LYS A 191 -4.62 -19.62 4.15
CA LYS A 191 -4.44 -20.56 3.03
C LYS A 191 -4.80 -19.92 1.68
N ARG A 192 -5.84 -19.06 1.66
CA ARG A 192 -6.36 -18.46 0.44
C ARG A 192 -5.33 -17.62 -0.32
N THR A 193 -4.49 -16.86 0.39
CA THR A 193 -3.41 -16.09 -0.24
C THR A 193 -2.48 -16.97 -1.09
N PHE A 194 -2.12 -18.14 -0.58
CA PHE A 194 -1.26 -19.11 -1.31
C PHE A 194 -1.99 -19.79 -2.45
N GLU A 195 -3.28 -20.09 -2.30
CA GLU A 195 -4.12 -20.63 -3.38
C GLU A 195 -4.22 -19.64 -4.53
N VAL A 196 -4.52 -18.35 -4.24
CA VAL A 196 -4.59 -17.30 -5.26
C VAL A 196 -3.23 -17.10 -5.93
N ALA A 197 -2.15 -17.02 -5.16
CA ALA A 197 -0.81 -16.88 -5.72
C ALA A 197 -0.45 -18.06 -6.63
N GLY A 198 -0.75 -19.31 -6.23
CA GLY A 198 -0.56 -20.51 -7.04
C GLY A 198 -1.37 -20.48 -8.34
N THR A 199 -2.66 -20.10 -8.25
CA THR A 199 -3.51 -19.98 -9.43
C THR A 199 -3.01 -18.88 -10.39
N LEU A 200 -2.53 -17.75 -9.88
CA LEU A 200 -1.96 -16.70 -10.73
C LEU A 200 -0.71 -17.20 -11.48
N VAL A 201 0.10 -18.06 -10.86
CA VAL A 201 1.24 -18.73 -11.55
C VAL A 201 0.74 -19.67 -12.64
N GLU A 202 -0.30 -20.46 -12.39
CA GLU A 202 -0.95 -21.32 -13.40
C GLU A 202 -1.51 -20.50 -14.57
N LEU A 203 -2.05 -19.31 -14.29
CA LEU A 203 -2.56 -18.34 -15.28
C LEU A 203 -1.45 -17.56 -16.01
N GLY A 204 -0.17 -17.84 -15.69
CA GLY A 204 0.99 -17.33 -16.42
C GLY A 204 1.72 -16.17 -15.76
N ALA A 205 1.51 -15.90 -14.46
CA ALA A 205 2.35 -14.95 -13.74
C ALA A 205 3.82 -15.41 -13.74
N ASN A 206 4.72 -14.56 -14.21
CA ASN A 206 6.15 -14.84 -14.25
C ASN A 206 6.83 -14.36 -12.97
N VAL A 207 6.88 -15.23 -11.96
CA VAL A 207 7.43 -14.94 -10.64
C VAL A 207 8.88 -14.45 -10.69
N HIS A 208 9.71 -15.00 -11.60
CA HIS A 208 11.09 -14.58 -11.74
C HIS A 208 11.18 -13.13 -12.24
N THR A 209 10.47 -12.80 -13.30
CA THR A 209 10.43 -11.44 -13.85
C THR A 209 9.88 -10.45 -12.83
N ILE A 210 8.80 -10.79 -12.12
CA ILE A 210 8.23 -9.95 -11.07
C ILE A 210 9.26 -9.68 -9.98
N ARG A 211 9.92 -10.73 -9.48
CA ARG A 211 10.93 -10.62 -8.43
C ARG A 211 12.14 -9.80 -8.88
N ASP A 212 12.61 -9.99 -10.10
CA ASP A 212 13.75 -9.26 -10.65
C ASP A 212 13.46 -7.76 -10.74
N HIS A 213 12.25 -7.38 -11.13
CA HIS A 213 11.85 -5.97 -11.15
C HIS A 213 11.65 -5.39 -9.76
N VAL A 214 10.91 -6.09 -8.88
CA VAL A 214 10.50 -5.57 -7.57
C VAL A 214 11.64 -5.60 -6.56
N LEU A 215 12.43 -6.69 -6.53
CA LEU A 215 13.45 -6.93 -5.51
C LEU A 215 14.88 -6.88 -6.07
N GLY A 216 15.05 -7.03 -7.38
CA GLY A 216 16.35 -7.10 -8.05
C GLY A 216 16.82 -5.80 -8.70
N SER A 217 16.02 -4.75 -8.71
CA SER A 217 16.28 -3.49 -9.44
C SER A 217 16.87 -2.36 -8.58
N TYR A 218 17.38 -2.68 -7.40
CA TYR A 218 17.92 -1.67 -6.48
C TYR A 218 19.26 -1.11 -6.98
N SER A 219 19.44 0.20 -6.82
CA SER A 219 20.71 0.87 -7.14
C SER A 219 21.83 0.47 -6.16
N GLN A 220 23.07 0.60 -6.61
CA GLN A 220 24.23 0.42 -5.71
C GLN A 220 24.19 1.43 -4.55
N ASN A 221 23.66 2.63 -4.76
CA ASN A 221 23.52 3.64 -3.72
C ASN A 221 22.53 3.19 -2.65
N ARG A 222 21.38 2.63 -3.04
CA ARG A 222 20.43 2.01 -2.11
C ARG A 222 21.09 0.88 -1.31
N TYR A 223 21.83 -0.01 -1.97
CA TYR A 223 22.51 -1.12 -1.30
C TYR A 223 23.49 -0.64 -0.23
N ARG A 224 24.29 0.39 -0.56
CA ARG A 224 25.24 1.01 0.38
C ARG A 224 24.53 1.75 1.52
N LEU A 225 23.47 2.51 1.19
CA LEU A 225 22.63 3.18 2.18
C LEU A 225 22.08 2.19 3.20
N TYR A 226 21.56 1.06 2.74
CA TYR A 226 21.04 0.00 3.62
C TYR A 226 22.12 -0.55 4.56
N GLY A 227 23.28 -0.93 4.01
CA GLY A 227 24.38 -1.48 4.79
C GLY A 227 24.85 -0.51 5.88
N ASP A 228 25.03 0.76 5.51
CA ASP A 228 25.48 1.78 6.48
C ASP A 228 24.36 2.15 7.47
N ALA A 229 23.11 2.25 7.06
CA ALA A 229 21.99 2.51 7.96
C ALA A 229 21.83 1.39 9.00
N MET A 230 21.94 0.13 8.59
CA MET A 230 21.91 -1.01 9.53
C MET A 230 23.09 -0.98 10.50
N ALA A 231 24.30 -0.70 10.01
CA ALA A 231 25.50 -0.75 10.81
C ALA A 231 25.69 0.46 11.75
N THR A 232 25.30 1.68 11.31
CA THR A 232 25.67 2.92 11.99
C THR A 232 24.51 3.80 12.45
N LYS A 233 23.28 3.57 11.91
CA LYS A 233 22.09 4.38 12.23
C LYS A 233 21.04 3.61 13.00
N THR A 234 21.26 2.31 13.24
CA THR A 234 20.35 1.44 14.00
C THR A 234 20.82 1.37 15.44
N GLU A 235 19.91 1.60 16.36
CA GLU A 235 20.12 1.49 17.79
C GLU A 235 19.08 0.56 18.41
N PHE A 236 19.56 -0.41 19.21
CA PHE A 236 18.70 -1.32 19.97
C PHE A 236 18.48 -0.77 21.38
N PHE A 237 17.26 -0.86 21.89
CA PHE A 237 16.86 -0.36 23.20
C PHE A 237 15.78 -1.22 23.84
N ALA A 238 15.25 -0.83 25.02
CA ALA A 238 14.26 -1.59 25.76
C ALA A 238 14.71 -3.06 26.00
N ASN A 239 15.96 -3.24 26.51
CA ASN A 239 16.59 -4.55 26.73
C ASN A 239 16.62 -5.44 25.46
N GLY A 240 16.87 -4.84 24.30
CA GLY A 240 16.94 -5.53 23.02
C GLY A 240 15.58 -5.87 22.38
N LYS A 241 14.46 -5.45 22.98
CA LYS A 241 13.12 -5.73 22.45
C LYS A 241 12.67 -4.75 21.36
N ALA A 242 13.37 -3.65 21.21
CA ALA A 242 13.06 -2.64 20.17
C ALA A 242 14.31 -2.11 19.50
N ALA A 243 14.12 -1.61 18.27
CA ALA A 243 15.15 -0.92 17.52
C ALA A 243 14.61 0.37 16.88
N ILE A 244 15.49 1.34 16.69
CA ILE A 244 15.21 2.57 15.95
C ILE A 244 16.31 2.84 14.93
N ILE A 245 15.93 3.22 13.72
CA ILE A 245 16.82 3.68 12.65
C ILE A 245 16.57 5.16 12.46
N VAL A 246 17.65 5.97 12.58
CA VAL A 246 17.57 7.44 12.51
C VAL A 246 18.29 7.95 11.27
N LEU A 247 17.54 8.49 10.30
CA LEU A 247 18.04 8.92 9.01
C LEU A 247 17.91 10.44 8.86
N SER A 248 19.04 11.16 8.93
CA SER A 248 19.07 12.60 8.64
C SER A 248 19.04 12.85 7.13
N SER A 249 18.58 14.03 6.72
CA SER A 249 18.66 14.48 5.32
C SER A 249 20.09 14.47 4.80
N GLU A 250 21.07 14.85 5.62
CA GLU A 250 22.50 14.80 5.28
C GLU A 250 22.94 13.37 4.96
N PHE A 251 22.58 12.40 5.82
CA PHE A 251 22.89 10.98 5.60
C PHE A 251 22.25 10.47 4.32
N LEU A 252 20.95 10.73 4.10
CA LEU A 252 20.25 10.31 2.90
C LEU A 252 20.88 10.91 1.63
N ASN A 253 21.16 12.21 1.64
CA ASN A 253 21.75 12.91 0.50
C ASN A 253 23.16 12.40 0.16
N SER A 254 23.95 11.90 1.14
CA SER A 254 25.28 11.33 0.88
C SER A 254 25.25 10.08 -0.01
N TYR A 255 24.07 9.43 -0.14
CA TYR A 255 23.83 8.28 -1.02
C TYR A 255 23.03 8.64 -2.28
N ASN A 256 22.83 9.92 -2.62
CA ASN A 256 21.95 10.36 -3.69
C ASN A 256 20.54 9.72 -3.58
N PHE A 257 19.99 9.77 -2.37
CA PHE A 257 18.70 9.16 -2.02
C PHE A 257 17.60 9.54 -2.99
N THR A 258 16.84 8.55 -3.39
CA THR A 258 15.58 8.71 -4.15
C THR A 258 14.41 8.11 -3.38
N SER A 259 13.21 8.58 -3.67
CA SER A 259 11.99 8.06 -3.02
C SER A 259 11.88 6.55 -3.26
N GLY A 260 11.67 5.78 -2.18
CA GLY A 260 11.66 4.32 -2.21
C GLY A 260 12.97 3.65 -1.75
N ASP A 261 14.09 4.37 -1.72
CA ASP A 261 15.37 3.76 -1.33
C ASP A 261 15.44 3.27 0.13
N THR A 262 14.57 3.75 1.00
CA THR A 262 14.45 3.28 2.39
C THR A 262 13.29 2.29 2.59
N GLU A 263 12.60 1.89 1.52
CA GLU A 263 11.50 0.93 1.62
C GLU A 263 12.01 -0.42 2.10
N GLY A 264 11.33 -1.00 3.11
CA GLY A 264 11.74 -2.25 3.73
C GLY A 264 12.78 -2.12 4.86
N LEU A 265 13.57 -1.04 4.91
CA LEU A 265 14.66 -0.87 5.90
C LEU A 265 14.15 -1.02 7.35
N VAL A 266 12.96 -0.53 7.65
CA VAL A 266 12.35 -0.65 8.98
C VAL A 266 12.08 -2.10 9.40
N ASN A 267 12.05 -3.06 8.49
CA ASN A 267 11.84 -4.47 8.80
C ASN A 267 13.13 -5.17 9.25
N GLU A 268 14.27 -4.68 8.82
CA GLU A 268 15.57 -5.34 9.05
C GLU A 268 15.88 -5.64 10.52
N PRO A 269 15.65 -4.71 11.46
CA PRO A 269 15.89 -5.01 12.87
C PRO A 269 15.01 -6.12 13.45
N LEU A 270 13.83 -6.40 12.84
CA LEU A 270 12.94 -7.48 13.29
C LEU A 270 13.53 -8.87 13.01
N THR A 271 14.58 -8.98 12.19
CA THR A 271 15.31 -10.23 11.94
C THR A 271 16.21 -10.60 13.12
N VAL A 272 16.50 -9.65 14.00
CA VAL A 272 17.32 -9.87 15.21
C VAL A 272 16.48 -10.54 16.29
N GLU A 273 17.03 -11.58 16.92
CA GLU A 273 16.38 -12.31 18.00
C GLU A 273 15.99 -11.37 19.15
N GLY A 274 14.77 -11.50 19.66
CA GLY A 274 14.24 -10.70 20.76
C GLY A 274 13.62 -9.36 20.35
N VAL A 275 13.90 -8.81 19.18
CA VAL A 275 13.30 -7.55 18.71
C VAL A 275 11.85 -7.78 18.33
N ALA A 276 10.93 -7.10 19.00
CA ALA A 276 9.50 -7.16 18.76
C ALA A 276 8.97 -5.94 17.98
N ILE A 277 9.59 -4.77 18.16
CA ILE A 277 9.18 -3.52 17.51
C ILE A 277 10.40 -2.84 16.87
N SER A 278 10.22 -2.41 15.62
CA SER A 278 11.18 -1.58 14.89
C SER A 278 10.56 -0.27 14.43
N ALA A 279 11.31 0.81 14.58
CA ALA A 279 10.97 2.14 14.10
C ALA A 279 12.03 2.65 13.12
N SER A 280 11.60 3.33 12.07
CA SER A 280 12.49 4.15 11.24
C SER A 280 11.96 5.57 11.20
N ILE A 281 12.85 6.55 11.45
CA ILE A 281 12.49 7.97 11.35
C ILE A 281 13.40 8.67 10.36
N SER A 282 12.82 9.54 9.54
CA SER A 282 13.56 10.31 8.55
C SER A 282 13.02 11.73 8.40
N GLU A 283 13.92 12.68 8.11
CA GLU A 283 13.54 14.05 7.77
C GLU A 283 12.92 14.09 6.37
N ARG A 284 11.80 14.79 6.26
CA ARG A 284 11.12 15.07 4.99
C ARG A 284 11.52 16.46 4.47
N THR A 285 11.33 16.69 3.17
CA THR A 285 11.59 17.98 2.53
C THR A 285 10.70 19.13 3.01
N ASP A 286 9.52 18.80 3.59
CA ASP A 286 8.60 19.77 4.21
C ASP A 286 8.93 20.10 5.67
N GLY A 287 10.04 19.57 6.20
CA GLY A 287 10.48 19.79 7.57
C GLY A 287 9.83 18.89 8.62
N LEU A 288 8.88 18.04 8.22
CA LEU A 288 8.29 17.04 9.11
C LEU A 288 9.20 15.81 9.23
N ILE A 289 9.07 15.09 10.34
CA ILE A 289 9.71 13.78 10.52
C ILE A 289 8.68 12.70 10.14
N ARG A 290 9.04 11.87 9.18
CA ARG A 290 8.31 10.62 8.89
C ARG A 290 8.68 9.59 9.97
N VAL A 291 7.66 8.90 10.48
CA VAL A 291 7.82 7.75 11.38
C VAL A 291 7.24 6.54 10.66
N SER A 292 7.99 5.45 10.58
CA SER A 292 7.52 4.15 10.11
C SER A 292 7.71 3.14 11.24
N LEU A 293 6.69 2.34 11.51
CA LEU A 293 6.68 1.34 12.57
C LEU A 293 6.41 -0.04 11.99
N ARG A 294 7.10 -1.03 12.49
CA ARG A 294 6.85 -2.44 12.21
C ARG A 294 6.95 -3.24 13.51
N SER A 295 6.20 -4.31 13.59
CA SER A 295 6.26 -5.24 14.72
C SER A 295 6.09 -6.68 14.27
N ARG A 296 6.38 -7.62 15.17
CA ARG A 296 6.15 -9.05 14.99
C ARG A 296 5.44 -9.66 16.19
N GLY A 297 4.88 -10.86 15.97
CA GLY A 297 4.11 -11.56 17.01
C GLY A 297 2.82 -10.81 17.33
N ASN A 298 2.51 -10.68 18.60
CA ASN A 298 1.32 -10.01 19.12
C ASN A 298 1.52 -8.52 19.45
N ALA A 299 2.63 -7.91 19.01
CA ALA A 299 2.87 -6.49 19.22
C ALA A 299 2.15 -5.67 18.14
N GLU A 300 1.31 -4.73 18.56
CA GLU A 300 0.52 -3.84 17.69
C GLU A 300 1.05 -2.41 17.74
N VAL A 301 1.48 -1.89 16.59
CA VAL A 301 2.05 -0.55 16.47
C VAL A 301 1.09 0.52 15.93
N ASN A 302 -0.09 0.11 15.43
CA ASN A 302 -1.10 1.04 14.93
C ASN A 302 -1.70 1.93 16.03
N THR A 303 -1.89 1.39 17.23
CA THR A 303 -2.34 2.16 18.41
C THR A 303 -1.30 3.22 18.80
N ILE A 304 -0.01 2.83 18.80
CA ILE A 304 1.09 3.77 19.04
C ILE A 304 1.12 4.88 17.98
N ALA A 305 0.98 4.51 16.70
CA ALA A 305 0.97 5.48 15.61
C ALA A 305 -0.18 6.50 15.73
N ARG A 306 -1.38 6.04 16.06
CA ARG A 306 -2.56 6.91 16.25
C ARG A 306 -2.41 7.84 17.45
N ASN A 307 -1.99 7.30 18.60
CA ASN A 307 -1.99 8.03 19.85
C ASN A 307 -0.85 9.04 19.94
N TYR A 308 0.31 8.78 19.28
CA TYR A 308 1.53 9.55 19.52
C TYR A 308 2.15 10.16 18.28
N PHE A 309 1.85 9.66 17.06
CA PHE A 309 2.60 10.05 15.85
C PHE A 309 1.72 10.61 14.73
N ASN A 310 0.48 11.05 15.03
CA ASN A 310 -0.48 11.59 14.04
C ASN A 310 -0.59 10.68 12.81
N GLY A 311 -0.82 9.39 13.06
CA GLY A 311 -0.76 8.39 12.02
C GLY A 311 -1.73 7.22 12.20
N GLY A 312 -1.41 6.08 11.61
CA GLY A 312 -2.21 4.86 11.66
C GLY A 312 -1.63 3.79 10.74
N GLY A 313 -2.42 2.78 10.43
CA GLY A 313 -2.06 1.65 9.59
C GLY A 313 -2.56 0.34 10.18
N HIS A 314 -1.97 -0.76 9.68
CA HIS A 314 -2.25 -2.12 10.16
C HIS A 314 -1.64 -2.37 11.55
N PRO A 315 -2.11 -3.37 12.30
CA PRO A 315 -1.57 -3.69 13.62
C PRO A 315 -0.05 -3.83 13.64
N GLN A 316 0.55 -4.50 12.66
CA GLN A 316 2.00 -4.74 12.57
C GLN A 316 2.75 -3.81 11.61
N ALA A 317 2.06 -2.92 10.88
CA ALA A 317 2.65 -2.02 9.88
C ALA A 317 1.96 -0.68 9.88
N SER A 318 2.55 0.31 10.56
CA SER A 318 1.95 1.62 10.76
C SER A 318 2.97 2.73 10.53
N GLY A 319 2.48 3.94 10.39
CA GLY A 319 3.33 5.11 10.24
C GLY A 319 2.66 6.39 10.71
N GLY A 320 3.43 7.47 10.75
CA GLY A 320 2.94 8.77 11.16
C GLY A 320 3.93 9.89 10.86
N THR A 321 3.63 11.07 11.39
CA THR A 321 4.47 12.26 11.23
C THR A 321 4.60 13.03 12.53
N LEU A 322 5.78 13.66 12.72
CA LEU A 322 6.06 14.52 13.87
C LEU A 322 6.58 15.88 13.40
N ASN A 323 6.11 16.94 14.03
CA ASN A 323 6.58 18.31 13.79
C ASN A 323 7.56 18.71 14.88
N MET A 324 8.80 18.23 14.76
CA MET A 324 9.91 18.53 15.66
C MET A 324 11.26 18.20 15.02
N SER A 325 12.39 18.60 15.63
CA SER A 325 13.70 18.22 15.13
C SER A 325 13.94 16.71 15.20
N LEU A 326 14.75 16.17 14.27
CA LEU A 326 15.08 14.74 14.19
C LEU A 326 15.58 14.18 15.53
N ARG A 327 16.45 14.93 16.22
CA ARG A 327 16.98 14.54 17.54
C ARG A 327 15.88 14.39 18.61
N LYS A 328 14.93 15.35 18.64
CA LYS A 328 13.78 15.27 19.56
C LYS A 328 12.84 14.13 19.19
N ALA A 329 12.60 13.92 17.90
CA ALA A 329 11.78 12.83 17.40
C ALA A 329 12.39 11.47 17.77
N ALA A 330 13.70 11.28 17.59
CA ALA A 330 14.37 10.05 17.97
C ALA A 330 14.19 9.72 19.46
N LEU A 331 14.38 10.72 20.34
CA LEU A 331 14.19 10.54 21.77
C LEU A 331 12.72 10.24 22.11
N PHE A 332 11.78 10.98 21.52
CA PHE A 332 10.35 10.81 21.75
C PHE A 332 9.85 9.43 21.31
N VAL A 333 10.20 9.00 20.09
CA VAL A 333 9.82 7.66 19.57
C VAL A 333 10.37 6.56 20.47
N ARG A 334 11.62 6.65 20.92
CA ARG A 334 12.23 5.69 21.86
C ARG A 334 11.48 5.63 23.18
N LEU A 335 11.16 6.77 23.77
CA LEU A 335 10.44 6.83 25.06
C LEU A 335 9.05 6.21 24.94
N VAL A 336 8.30 6.54 23.86
CA VAL A 336 6.97 5.98 23.63
C VAL A 336 7.01 4.48 23.46
N ILE A 337 7.91 3.96 22.61
CA ILE A 337 8.03 2.51 22.37
C ILE A 337 8.50 1.78 23.64
N ALA A 338 9.51 2.30 24.34
CA ALA A 338 9.99 1.69 25.58
C ALA A 338 8.86 1.59 26.61
N ARG A 339 8.10 2.66 26.82
CA ARG A 339 6.95 2.68 27.71
C ARG A 339 5.88 1.67 27.28
N ALA A 340 5.54 1.63 25.99
CA ALA A 340 4.53 0.69 25.47
C ALA A 340 4.94 -0.78 25.72
N ILE A 341 6.23 -1.11 25.61
CA ILE A 341 6.75 -2.43 25.91
C ILE A 341 6.70 -2.71 27.42
N GLU A 342 7.06 -1.74 28.27
CA GLU A 342 7.06 -1.89 29.73
C GLU A 342 5.64 -2.05 30.30
N THR A 343 4.67 -1.28 29.78
CA THR A 343 3.26 -1.32 30.24
C THR A 343 2.45 -2.44 29.59
N GLY A 344 2.97 -3.08 28.56
CA GLY A 344 2.20 -4.05 27.76
C GLY A 344 1.14 -3.43 26.84
N GLU A 345 1.08 -2.10 26.73
CA GLU A 345 0.08 -1.37 25.94
C GLU A 345 0.08 -1.75 24.44
N CYS A 346 1.20 -2.23 23.93
CA CYS A 346 1.37 -2.64 22.54
C CYS A 346 1.16 -4.14 22.29
N PHE A 347 0.77 -4.92 23.30
CA PHE A 347 0.56 -6.37 23.15
C PHE A 347 -0.92 -6.71 23.23
N CYS A 348 -1.44 -7.36 22.19
CA CYS A 348 -2.81 -7.89 22.21
C CYS A 348 -2.93 -8.96 23.30
N THR A 349 -3.81 -8.75 24.26
CA THR A 349 -4.18 -9.80 25.22
C THR A 349 -5.18 -10.72 24.54
N HIS A 350 -4.92 -12.03 24.51
CA HIS A 350 -5.66 -13.10 23.80
C HIS A 350 -7.18 -13.22 24.13
N HIS A 351 -7.87 -12.15 24.45
CA HIS A 351 -9.31 -12.17 24.74
C HIS A 351 -10.18 -11.41 23.72
N ASP A 352 -9.59 -10.71 22.73
CA ASP A 352 -10.33 -9.88 21.75
C ASP A 352 -9.87 -10.07 20.29
N CYS A 353 -9.25 -11.20 19.93
CA CYS A 353 -8.90 -11.54 18.54
C CYS A 353 -9.79 -12.64 17.99
#